data_ae118822f081aa830b24d7bc25628040
#
_entry.id   ae118822f081aa830b24d7bc25628040
#
_cell.length_a   1.000
_cell.length_b   1.000
_cell.length_c   1.000
_cell.angle_alpha   90.00
_cell.angle_beta   90.00
_cell.angle_gamma   90.00
#
_symmetry.space_group_name_H-M   'P 1'
#
loop_
_entity.id
_entity.type
_entity.pdbx_description
1 polymer ?
#
loop_
_entity_poly.entity_id
_entity_poly.type
_entity_poly.pdbx_seq_one_letter_code
_entity_poly.pdbx_strand_id
1 'polypeptide(L)'
;MLRLNDLKESNINKKTDYTIGIYSIFIGNYEIFYEEFIKSINNNFFPGVKKKIFIITNKNLQSYENTYILKVSDKFINFPFPTLFRFRYFRKIPFTELKQVDYMFFLNGNAVIKEPINISDLPINKSRYIFTLHNGYYKCDYNSIPFEKNKHSSAYIPAIKDFNYTYIGGGFFGGFLLNFINLCNINYRNILTDLKKGYIAVWHDESHINKYFFDLKVNNHFLAGINYHIPEKQENKKDFKYKKIIYLDKSKKLNMYPKNWKEKKVKYIHNAGNEITYELIQFYDK
;
A
#
# COMPACT_ATOMS: atom_id res chain seq x y z
N MET A 1 13.33 17.50 -4.99
CA MET A 1 13.62 16.25 -5.72
C MET A 1 14.63 15.48 -4.90
N LEU A 2 14.27 14.33 -4.33
CA LEU A 2 15.18 13.50 -3.53
C LEU A 2 16.35 13.04 -4.39
N ARG A 3 17.57 13.40 -4.03
CA ARG A 3 18.77 12.86 -4.69
C ARG A 3 19.01 11.46 -4.15
N LEU A 4 18.68 10.47 -4.97
CA LEU A 4 18.87 9.04 -4.68
C LEU A 4 20.33 8.65 -4.39
N ASN A 5 21.29 9.53 -4.72
CA ASN A 5 22.71 9.27 -4.56
C ASN A 5 23.22 9.31 -3.11
N ASP A 6 22.41 9.78 -2.16
CA ASP A 6 22.81 9.92 -0.75
C ASP A 6 22.59 8.64 0.09
N LEU A 7 21.94 7.62 -0.51
CA LEU A 7 21.65 6.35 0.15
C LEU A 7 22.37 5.21 -0.60
N LYS A 8 23.46 4.70 -0.02
CA LYS A 8 24.25 3.59 -0.61
C LYS A 8 23.67 2.23 -0.20
N GLU A 9 23.23 1.42 -1.18
CA GLU A 9 22.84 0.01 -1.00
C GLU A 9 23.96 -0.87 -0.39
N SER A 10 25.23 -0.45 -0.53
CA SER A 10 26.41 -1.28 -0.25
C SER A 10 26.64 -1.60 1.24
N ASN A 11 25.99 -0.92 2.17
CA ASN A 11 26.22 -1.09 3.61
C ASN A 11 25.16 -1.95 4.33
N ILE A 12 24.06 -2.29 3.68
CA ILE A 12 22.92 -2.96 4.36
C ILE A 12 23.20 -4.44 4.61
N ASN A 13 23.92 -5.12 3.73
CA ASN A 13 24.20 -6.57 3.85
C ASN A 13 25.11 -6.95 5.04
N LYS A 14 25.73 -5.98 5.72
CA LYS A 14 26.60 -6.18 6.88
C LYS A 14 26.02 -5.60 8.18
N LYS A 15 24.89 -4.89 8.10
CA LYS A 15 24.29 -4.23 9.25
C LYS A 15 23.48 -5.25 10.05
N THR A 16 23.82 -5.45 11.30
CA THR A 16 23.09 -6.32 12.25
C THR A 16 21.99 -5.56 12.99
N ASP A 17 22.06 -4.24 13.02
CA ASP A 17 21.11 -3.35 13.68
C ASP A 17 20.46 -2.43 12.65
N TYR A 18 19.23 -2.72 12.25
CA TYR A 18 18.45 -1.93 11.29
C TYR A 18 17.12 -1.46 11.89
N THR A 19 16.65 -0.34 11.36
CA THR A 19 15.36 0.24 11.74
C THR A 19 14.33 -0.02 10.65
N ILE A 20 13.16 -0.51 11.04
CA ILE A 20 12.04 -0.77 10.14
C ILE A 20 11.08 0.40 10.18
N GLY A 21 10.82 1.01 9.02
CA GLY A 21 9.76 1.97 8.81
C GLY A 21 8.44 1.28 8.48
N ILE A 22 7.36 1.72 9.09
CA ILE A 22 5.99 1.31 8.76
C ILE A 22 5.23 2.56 8.35
N TYR A 23 4.62 2.54 7.17
CA TYR A 23 3.82 3.62 6.63
C TYR A 23 2.35 3.23 6.56
N SER A 24 1.47 4.06 7.09
CA SER A 24 0.02 3.83 7.04
C SER A 24 -0.79 5.12 6.96
N ILE A 25 -2.07 5.01 6.57
CA ILE A 25 -2.98 6.13 6.32
C ILE A 25 -4.24 5.96 7.16
N PHE A 26 -4.55 7.00 7.95
CA PHE A 26 -5.72 7.08 8.81
C PHE A 26 -6.50 8.38 8.49
N ILE A 27 -7.04 8.45 7.28
CA ILE A 27 -7.85 9.58 6.79
C ILE A 27 -9.34 9.23 6.88
N GLY A 28 -10.16 10.24 7.16
CA GLY A 28 -11.59 10.08 7.36
C GLY A 28 -11.89 9.36 8.68
N ASN A 29 -12.67 8.30 8.63
CA ASN A 29 -13.09 7.55 9.83
C ASN A 29 -12.16 6.37 10.15
N TYR A 30 -10.96 6.30 9.54
CA TYR A 30 -10.02 5.22 9.80
C TYR A 30 -9.37 5.29 11.19
N GLU A 31 -9.53 6.40 11.93
CA GLU A 31 -9.03 6.55 13.30
C GLU A 31 -9.51 5.43 14.24
N ILE A 32 -10.67 4.81 13.97
CA ILE A 32 -11.21 3.73 14.79
C ILE A 32 -10.33 2.46 14.82
N PHE A 33 -9.44 2.31 13.84
CA PHE A 33 -8.50 1.18 13.76
C PHE A 33 -7.13 1.49 14.35
N TYR A 34 -6.87 2.76 14.70
CA TYR A 34 -5.52 3.25 14.98
C TYR A 34 -4.87 2.54 16.17
N GLU A 35 -5.57 2.46 17.30
CA GLU A 35 -5.04 1.87 18.54
C GLU A 35 -4.68 0.38 18.36
N GLU A 36 -5.58 -0.39 17.76
CA GLU A 36 -5.36 -1.81 17.50
C GLU A 36 -4.22 -2.03 16.51
N PHE A 37 -4.13 -1.18 15.47
CA PHE A 37 -3.04 -1.17 14.50
C PHE A 37 -1.69 -0.95 15.20
N ILE A 38 -1.52 0.13 15.97
CA ILE A 38 -0.27 0.46 16.67
C ILE A 38 0.13 -0.65 17.63
N LYS A 39 -0.81 -1.14 18.44
CA LYS A 39 -0.58 -2.25 19.37
C LYS A 39 -0.08 -3.50 18.65
N SER A 40 -0.73 -3.87 17.54
CA SER A 40 -0.36 -5.06 16.77
C SER A 40 1.02 -4.94 16.13
N ILE A 41 1.37 -3.75 15.60
CA ILE A 41 2.68 -3.46 15.02
C ILE A 41 3.77 -3.59 16.10
N ASN A 42 3.59 -2.94 17.24
CA ASN A 42 4.62 -2.93 18.28
C ASN A 42 4.87 -4.32 18.84
N ASN A 43 3.84 -5.12 19.00
CA ASN A 43 3.95 -6.45 19.59
C ASN A 43 4.43 -7.52 18.59
N ASN A 44 3.94 -7.47 17.34
CA ASN A 44 4.03 -8.63 16.46
C ASN A 44 4.81 -8.37 15.15
N PHE A 45 5.07 -7.11 14.76
CA PHE A 45 5.83 -6.85 13.54
C PHE A 45 7.31 -6.74 13.86
N PHE A 46 8.10 -7.72 13.49
CA PHE A 46 9.53 -7.85 13.82
C PHE A 46 9.79 -7.56 15.32
N PRO A 47 9.34 -8.42 16.24
CA PRO A 47 9.56 -8.22 17.67
C PRO A 47 11.05 -8.02 17.97
N GLY A 48 11.36 -7.06 18.86
CA GLY A 48 12.74 -6.72 19.24
C GLY A 48 13.50 -5.84 18.24
N VAL A 49 12.99 -5.63 17.04
CA VAL A 49 13.61 -4.73 16.04
C VAL A 49 13.10 -3.31 16.22
N LYS A 50 14.00 -2.33 16.12
CA LYS A 50 13.67 -0.89 16.17
C LYS A 50 12.70 -0.53 15.05
N LYS A 51 11.63 0.20 15.41
CA LYS A 51 10.57 0.61 14.47
C LYS A 51 10.37 2.12 14.50
N LYS A 52 10.02 2.68 13.32
CA LYS A 52 9.49 4.02 13.18
C LYS A 52 8.21 3.97 12.36
N ILE A 53 7.11 4.44 12.92
CA ILE A 53 5.78 4.34 12.33
C ILE A 53 5.38 5.70 11.79
N PHE A 54 5.16 5.79 10.48
CA PHE A 54 4.76 7.00 9.77
C PHE A 54 3.25 6.97 9.53
N ILE A 55 2.53 7.87 10.15
CA ILE A 55 1.08 7.96 10.10
C ILE A 55 0.66 9.22 9.35
N ILE A 56 -0.10 9.04 8.29
CA ILE A 56 -0.76 10.13 7.57
C ILE A 56 -2.21 10.22 8.02
N THR A 57 -2.63 11.38 8.49
CA THR A 57 -3.99 11.55 9.01
C THR A 57 -4.50 12.97 8.84
N ASN A 58 -5.82 13.14 8.82
CA ASN A 58 -6.50 14.43 8.96
C ASN A 58 -7.13 14.59 10.34
N LYS A 59 -6.83 13.69 11.28
CA LYS A 59 -7.41 13.64 12.64
C LYS A 59 -6.36 13.93 13.71
N ASN A 60 -6.82 14.14 14.94
CA ASN A 60 -5.98 14.20 16.11
C ASN A 60 -5.83 12.78 16.68
N LEU A 61 -4.70 12.13 16.38
CA LEU A 61 -4.38 10.82 16.90
C LEU A 61 -3.38 10.92 18.04
N GLN A 62 -3.41 9.95 18.96
CA GLN A 62 -2.42 9.84 20.03
C GLN A 62 -1.05 9.59 19.41
N SER A 63 -0.03 10.31 19.88
CA SER A 63 1.35 10.08 19.50
C SER A 63 2.02 9.11 20.47
N TYR A 64 2.85 8.23 19.94
CA TYR A 64 3.73 7.33 20.68
C TYR A 64 5.18 7.64 20.34
N GLU A 65 6.12 7.22 21.18
CA GLU A 65 7.56 7.52 21.02
C GLU A 65 8.11 7.17 19.64
N ASN A 66 7.67 6.05 19.06
CA ASN A 66 8.11 5.57 17.76
C ASN A 66 7.22 6.02 16.59
N THR A 67 6.26 6.94 16.81
CA THR A 67 5.37 7.43 15.76
C THR A 67 5.78 8.80 15.26
N TYR A 68 5.70 8.98 13.94
CA TYR A 68 5.76 10.25 13.25
C TYR A 68 4.40 10.52 12.59
N ILE A 69 3.65 11.49 13.10
CA ILE A 69 2.33 11.81 12.60
C ILE A 69 2.41 13.04 11.69
N LEU A 70 2.06 12.85 10.41
CA LEU A 70 1.93 13.91 9.43
C LEU A 70 0.46 14.22 9.19
N LYS A 71 0.04 15.40 9.60
CA LYS A 71 -1.29 15.91 9.34
C LYS A 71 -1.42 16.41 7.91
N VAL A 72 -2.49 16.04 7.26
CA VAL A 72 -2.86 16.50 5.93
C VAL A 72 -4.24 17.17 5.96
N SER A 73 -4.33 18.37 5.37
CA SER A 73 -5.57 19.08 5.13
C SER A 73 -6.09 18.75 3.74
N ASP A 74 -6.47 17.50 3.51
CA ASP A 74 -6.90 17.09 2.17
C ASP A 74 -8.42 17.17 2.05
N LYS A 75 -8.92 17.70 0.94
CA LYS A 75 -10.35 17.72 0.60
C LYS A 75 -10.84 16.32 0.20
N PHE A 76 -9.90 15.42 -0.16
CA PHE A 76 -10.18 14.09 -0.66
C PHE A 76 -10.12 13.04 0.46
N ILE A 77 -11.04 13.18 1.43
CA ILE A 77 -11.09 12.26 2.59
C ILE A 77 -11.93 11.01 2.34
N ASN A 78 -12.68 10.97 1.25
CA ASN A 78 -13.57 9.87 0.92
C ASN A 78 -12.93 8.90 -0.08
N PHE A 79 -13.34 7.62 0.02
CA PHE A 79 -12.95 6.61 -0.96
C PHE A 79 -13.34 7.06 -2.40
N PRO A 80 -12.49 6.85 -3.40
CA PRO A 80 -11.24 6.06 -3.39
C PRO A 80 -9.95 6.86 -3.12
N PHE A 81 -10.03 8.16 -2.86
CA PHE A 81 -8.88 9.05 -2.86
C PHE A 81 -7.80 8.74 -1.81
N PRO A 82 -8.13 8.41 -0.55
CA PRO A 82 -7.08 8.06 0.41
C PRO A 82 -6.20 6.89 -0.05
N THR A 83 -6.81 5.88 -0.70
CA THR A 83 -6.07 4.77 -1.29
C THR A 83 -5.30 5.19 -2.55
N LEU A 84 -5.98 5.85 -3.48
CA LEU A 84 -5.39 6.30 -4.74
C LEU A 84 -4.18 7.23 -4.51
N PHE A 85 -4.23 8.07 -3.49
CA PHE A 85 -3.18 9.04 -3.18
C PHE A 85 -2.15 8.56 -2.15
N ARG A 86 -2.14 7.27 -1.77
CA ARG A 86 -1.16 6.76 -0.80
C ARG A 86 0.29 7.08 -1.18
N PHE A 87 0.65 6.96 -2.44
CA PHE A 87 2.00 7.27 -2.91
C PHE A 87 2.31 8.78 -2.88
N ARG A 88 1.30 9.64 -3.11
CA ARG A 88 1.41 11.09 -2.93
C ARG A 88 1.67 11.45 -1.47
N TYR A 89 0.94 10.84 -0.55
CA TYR A 89 1.11 11.10 0.89
C TYR A 89 2.47 10.65 1.39
N PHE A 90 2.95 9.49 0.96
CA PHE A 90 4.30 9.03 1.30
C PHE A 90 5.36 10.07 0.94
N ARG A 91 5.26 10.70 -0.21
CA ARG A 91 6.20 11.72 -0.69
C ARG A 91 6.18 13.02 0.11
N LYS A 92 5.18 13.23 0.96
CA LYS A 92 5.12 14.38 1.89
C LYS A 92 5.95 14.14 3.17
N ILE A 93 6.37 12.92 3.45
CA ILE A 93 7.22 12.62 4.59
C ILE A 93 8.61 13.24 4.35
N PRO A 94 9.13 14.07 5.26
CA PRO A 94 10.46 14.68 5.12
C PRO A 94 11.55 13.62 4.97
N PHE A 95 12.52 13.87 4.12
CA PHE A 95 13.64 12.95 3.94
C PHE A 95 14.47 12.76 5.21
N THR A 96 14.57 13.80 6.04
CA THR A 96 15.23 13.74 7.36
C THR A 96 14.61 12.67 8.27
N GLU A 97 13.32 12.38 8.08
CA GLU A 97 12.60 11.32 8.79
C GLU A 97 12.81 9.96 8.11
N LEU A 98 12.67 9.92 6.77
CA LEU A 98 12.82 8.69 6.01
C LEU A 98 14.24 8.08 6.12
N LYS A 99 15.28 8.89 6.11
CA LYS A 99 16.68 8.40 6.22
C LYS A 99 17.01 7.68 7.53
N GLN A 100 16.11 7.72 8.51
CA GLN A 100 16.28 7.04 9.81
C GLN A 100 15.88 5.56 9.76
N VAL A 101 15.34 5.08 8.63
CA VAL A 101 14.93 3.68 8.45
C VAL A 101 15.68 3.03 7.29
N ASP A 102 15.91 1.74 7.40
CA ASP A 102 16.61 0.95 6.38
C ASP A 102 15.59 0.25 5.43
N TYR A 103 14.47 -0.15 5.98
CA TYR A 103 13.36 -0.79 5.27
C TYR A 103 12.08 0.00 5.47
N MET A 104 11.20 -0.02 4.48
CA MET A 104 9.90 0.61 4.58
C MET A 104 8.80 -0.38 4.14
N PHE A 105 7.75 -0.46 4.93
CA PHE A 105 6.56 -1.27 4.66
C PHE A 105 5.32 -0.41 4.69
N PHE A 106 4.44 -0.61 3.73
CA PHE A 106 3.07 -0.11 3.79
C PHE A 106 2.17 -1.17 4.40
N LEU A 107 1.33 -0.77 5.34
CA LEU A 107 0.19 -1.55 5.83
C LEU A 107 -1.06 -0.69 5.78
N ASN A 108 -2.17 -1.28 5.32
CA ASN A 108 -3.47 -0.62 5.43
C ASN A 108 -3.84 -0.36 6.90
N GLY A 109 -4.45 0.80 7.18
CA GLY A 109 -4.80 1.19 8.55
C GLY A 109 -5.78 0.26 9.28
N ASN A 110 -6.50 -0.60 8.55
CA ASN A 110 -7.34 -1.66 9.13
C ASN A 110 -6.63 -3.02 9.23
N ALA A 111 -5.31 -3.08 9.01
CA ALA A 111 -4.54 -4.30 9.20
C ALA A 111 -4.23 -4.53 10.67
N VAL A 112 -4.33 -5.78 11.11
CA VAL A 112 -3.93 -6.23 12.45
C VAL A 112 -3.01 -7.41 12.32
N ILE A 113 -1.84 -7.33 12.91
CA ILE A 113 -0.87 -8.44 12.94
C ILE A 113 -1.22 -9.33 14.12
N LYS A 114 -1.71 -10.54 13.82
CA LYS A 114 -2.20 -11.49 14.84
C LYS A 114 -1.10 -12.34 15.42
N GLU A 115 -0.17 -12.78 14.58
CA GLU A 115 0.95 -13.63 14.98
C GLU A 115 2.28 -12.93 14.69
N PRO A 116 3.33 -13.16 15.49
CA PRO A 116 4.64 -12.57 15.23
C PRO A 116 5.14 -12.81 13.82
N ILE A 117 5.61 -11.75 13.18
CA ILE A 117 6.30 -11.77 11.88
C ILE A 117 7.77 -11.50 12.16
N ASN A 118 8.60 -12.49 11.91
CA ASN A 118 10.05 -12.42 12.15
C ASN A 118 10.82 -12.28 10.82
N ILE A 119 12.12 -12.05 10.91
CA ILE A 119 13.00 -11.99 9.72
C ILE A 119 13.02 -13.32 8.96
N SER A 120 12.85 -14.44 9.67
CA SER A 120 12.72 -15.76 9.05
C SER A 120 11.44 -15.90 8.21
N ASP A 121 10.36 -15.21 8.60
CA ASP A 121 9.09 -15.22 7.87
C ASP A 121 9.12 -14.33 6.63
N LEU A 122 9.81 -13.18 6.73
CA LEU A 122 10.01 -12.23 5.65
C LEU A 122 11.51 -11.92 5.52
N PRO A 123 12.22 -12.53 4.57
CA PRO A 123 13.68 -12.41 4.43
C PRO A 123 14.09 -11.04 3.88
N ILE A 124 13.89 -9.99 4.67
CA ILE A 124 14.10 -8.59 4.29
C ILE A 124 15.56 -8.32 3.88
N ASN A 125 16.51 -9.01 4.51
CA ASN A 125 17.93 -8.87 4.22
C ASN A 125 18.38 -9.53 2.88
N LYS A 126 17.51 -10.32 2.26
CA LYS A 126 17.78 -11.02 1.00
C LYS A 126 16.91 -10.52 -0.17
N SER A 127 15.90 -9.71 0.09
CA SER A 127 14.92 -9.31 -0.90
C SER A 127 14.78 -7.80 -0.99
N ARG A 128 14.92 -7.26 -2.20
CA ARG A 128 14.74 -5.81 -2.45
C ARG A 128 13.30 -5.36 -2.28
N TYR A 129 12.35 -6.24 -2.59
CA TYR A 129 10.92 -6.01 -2.47
C TYR A 129 10.25 -7.17 -1.75
N ILE A 130 9.26 -6.84 -0.95
CA ILE A 130 8.32 -7.78 -0.35
C ILE A 130 6.94 -7.42 -0.89
N PHE A 131 6.27 -8.38 -1.51
CA PHE A 131 4.88 -8.26 -1.95
C PHE A 131 4.05 -9.36 -1.32
N THR A 132 2.74 -9.17 -1.26
CA THR A 132 1.82 -10.14 -0.66
C THR A 132 0.89 -10.70 -1.70
N LEU A 133 0.75 -12.02 -1.75
CA LEU A 133 -0.24 -12.69 -2.59
C LEU A 133 -1.65 -12.32 -2.13
N HIS A 134 -2.50 -11.92 -3.06
CA HIS A 134 -3.89 -11.64 -2.76
C HIS A 134 -4.68 -12.93 -2.57
N ASN A 135 -5.25 -13.13 -1.37
CA ASN A 135 -5.96 -14.36 -1.02
C ASN A 135 -7.09 -14.73 -2.02
N GLY A 136 -7.86 -13.74 -2.47
CA GLY A 136 -9.02 -13.98 -3.37
C GLY A 136 -8.64 -14.37 -4.81
N TYR A 137 -7.37 -14.17 -5.23
CA TYR A 137 -6.93 -14.39 -6.62
C TYR A 137 -5.69 -15.28 -6.73
N TYR A 138 -5.39 -15.99 -5.65
CA TYR A 138 -4.27 -16.94 -5.63
C TYR A 138 -4.56 -18.11 -6.57
N LYS A 139 -3.62 -18.39 -7.49
CA LYS A 139 -3.73 -19.43 -8.53
C LYS A 139 -4.90 -19.28 -9.51
N CYS A 140 -5.43 -18.08 -9.68
CA CYS A 140 -6.43 -17.79 -10.70
C CYS A 140 -5.78 -17.54 -12.06
N ASP A 141 -6.52 -17.82 -13.15
CA ASP A 141 -6.12 -17.44 -14.50
C ASP A 141 -6.31 -15.94 -14.76
N TYR A 142 -5.72 -15.44 -15.86
CA TYR A 142 -5.77 -14.02 -16.22
C TYR A 142 -7.20 -13.45 -16.30
N ASN A 143 -8.18 -14.23 -16.78
CA ASN A 143 -9.54 -13.73 -16.98
C ASN A 143 -10.25 -13.53 -15.64
N SER A 144 -9.96 -14.40 -14.68
CA SER A 144 -10.50 -14.35 -13.31
C SER A 144 -9.82 -13.32 -12.43
N ILE A 145 -8.60 -12.85 -12.80
CA ILE A 145 -7.87 -11.84 -12.06
C ILE A 145 -8.35 -10.44 -12.49
N PRO A 146 -8.64 -9.53 -11.54
CA PRO A 146 -9.16 -8.20 -11.84
C PRO A 146 -8.05 -7.21 -12.21
N PHE A 147 -7.15 -7.59 -13.14
CA PHE A 147 -6.17 -6.66 -13.69
C PHE A 147 -6.85 -5.50 -14.43
N GLU A 148 -6.15 -4.38 -14.49
CA GLU A 148 -6.56 -3.29 -15.38
C GLU A 148 -6.42 -3.72 -16.84
N LYS A 149 -7.57 -3.83 -17.53
CA LYS A 149 -7.65 -4.29 -18.93
C LYS A 149 -7.82 -3.13 -19.94
N ASN A 150 -8.00 -1.90 -19.43
CA ASN A 150 -8.06 -0.72 -20.29
C ASN A 150 -6.65 -0.36 -20.78
N LYS A 151 -6.42 -0.51 -22.08
CA LYS A 151 -5.13 -0.21 -22.74
C LYS A 151 -4.68 1.25 -22.63
N HIS A 152 -5.59 2.16 -22.29
CA HIS A 152 -5.28 3.59 -22.12
C HIS A 152 -4.80 3.91 -20.69
N SER A 153 -5.00 3.02 -19.75
CA SER A 153 -4.50 3.16 -18.39
C SER A 153 -3.01 2.81 -18.30
N SER A 154 -2.28 3.55 -17.48
CA SER A 154 -0.89 3.26 -17.11
C SER A 154 -0.75 1.99 -16.27
N ALA A 155 -1.87 1.46 -15.74
CA ALA A 155 -1.91 0.21 -14.99
C ALA A 155 -2.26 -1.01 -15.86
N TYR A 156 -2.39 -0.85 -17.19
CA TYR A 156 -2.76 -1.93 -18.09
C TYR A 156 -1.79 -3.10 -18.03
N ILE A 157 -2.32 -4.33 -17.85
CA ILE A 157 -1.58 -5.58 -17.93
C ILE A 157 -2.15 -6.40 -19.10
N PRO A 158 -1.36 -6.74 -20.13
CA PRO A 158 -1.82 -7.50 -21.27
C PRO A 158 -2.05 -8.97 -20.94
N ALA A 159 -2.96 -9.62 -21.68
CA ALA A 159 -3.06 -11.08 -21.71
C ALA A 159 -1.91 -11.62 -22.58
N ILE A 160 -1.04 -12.43 -22.01
CA ILE A 160 0.07 -13.10 -22.71
C ILE A 160 -0.18 -14.61 -22.59
N LYS A 161 -0.13 -15.28 -23.73
CA LYS A 161 -0.33 -16.73 -23.78
C LYS A 161 0.74 -17.45 -22.94
N ASP A 162 0.34 -18.44 -22.19
CA ASP A 162 1.22 -19.30 -21.35
C ASP A 162 2.03 -18.54 -20.28
N PHE A 163 1.61 -17.29 -19.92
CA PHE A 163 2.23 -16.53 -18.86
C PHE A 163 1.59 -16.84 -17.50
N ASN A 164 2.42 -17.11 -16.50
CA ASN A 164 1.94 -17.39 -15.13
C ASN A 164 1.72 -16.08 -14.37
N TYR A 165 0.47 -15.66 -14.26
CA TYR A 165 0.10 -14.42 -13.59
C TYR A 165 0.05 -14.56 -12.08
N THR A 166 0.49 -13.51 -11.39
CA THR A 166 0.38 -13.37 -9.95
C THR A 166 -0.29 -12.04 -9.62
N TYR A 167 -1.31 -12.07 -8.75
CA TYR A 167 -1.99 -10.86 -8.28
C TYR A 167 -1.53 -10.50 -6.86
N ILE A 168 -1.09 -9.25 -6.72
CA ILE A 168 -0.54 -8.70 -5.48
C ILE A 168 -1.64 -7.94 -4.73
N GLY A 169 -1.79 -8.25 -3.45
CA GLY A 169 -2.67 -7.48 -2.56
C GLY A 169 -2.04 -6.15 -2.17
N GLY A 170 -2.77 -5.05 -2.34
CA GLY A 170 -2.31 -3.70 -2.04
C GLY A 170 -2.30 -3.35 -0.56
N GLY A 171 -2.65 -4.29 0.33
CA GLY A 171 -2.74 -4.03 1.78
C GLY A 171 -1.42 -4.11 2.54
N PHE A 172 -0.46 -4.90 2.04
CA PHE A 172 0.87 -5.06 2.64
C PHE A 172 1.92 -5.28 1.56
N PHE A 173 2.90 -4.40 1.50
CA PHE A 173 4.08 -4.50 0.65
C PHE A 173 5.21 -3.63 1.20
N GLY A 174 6.44 -3.88 0.80
CA GLY A 174 7.59 -3.13 1.29
C GLY A 174 8.91 -3.56 0.68
N GLY A 175 10.00 -3.30 1.41
CA GLY A 175 11.36 -3.66 1.03
C GLY A 175 12.39 -2.65 1.49
N PHE A 176 13.57 -2.64 0.87
CA PHE A 176 14.57 -1.59 1.13
C PHE A 176 13.98 -0.20 0.90
N LEU A 177 14.34 0.76 1.74
CA LEU A 177 13.82 2.12 1.66
C LEU A 177 13.93 2.72 0.26
N LEU A 178 15.09 2.58 -0.40
CA LEU A 178 15.27 3.11 -1.78
C LEU A 178 14.32 2.48 -2.80
N ASN A 179 14.13 1.18 -2.70
CA ASN A 179 13.23 0.45 -3.57
C ASN A 179 11.78 0.85 -3.32
N PHE A 180 11.40 1.05 -2.05
CA PHE A 180 10.08 1.55 -1.68
C PHE A 180 9.83 2.98 -2.20
N ILE A 181 10.81 3.87 -2.05
CA ILE A 181 10.74 5.24 -2.61
C ILE A 181 10.55 5.19 -4.13
N ASN A 182 11.31 4.35 -4.83
CA ASN A 182 11.19 4.19 -6.28
C ASN A 182 9.81 3.67 -6.69
N LEU A 183 9.31 2.64 -6.01
CA LEU A 183 7.95 2.11 -6.18
C LEU A 183 6.90 3.22 -6.02
N CYS A 184 6.97 3.99 -4.95
CA CYS A 184 6.05 5.10 -4.69
C CYS A 184 6.11 6.17 -5.78
N ASN A 185 7.32 6.53 -6.25
CA ASN A 185 7.50 7.54 -7.29
C ASN A 185 6.94 7.11 -8.65
N ILE A 186 7.15 5.85 -9.03
CA ILE A 186 6.66 5.31 -10.31
C ILE A 186 5.14 5.21 -10.27
N ASN A 187 4.57 4.61 -9.22
CA ASN A 187 3.13 4.46 -9.09
C ASN A 187 2.42 5.82 -9.01
N TYR A 188 2.97 6.78 -8.29
CA TYR A 188 2.41 8.14 -8.24
C TYR A 188 2.37 8.79 -9.63
N ARG A 189 3.46 8.72 -10.41
CA ARG A 189 3.49 9.25 -11.79
C ARG A 189 2.47 8.57 -12.68
N ASN A 190 2.33 7.26 -12.60
CA ASN A 190 1.36 6.49 -13.37
C ASN A 190 -0.07 6.88 -13.05
N ILE A 191 -0.40 6.99 -11.75
CA ILE A 191 -1.71 7.47 -11.30
C ILE A 191 -1.99 8.89 -11.83
N LEU A 192 -1.02 9.81 -11.74
CA LEU A 192 -1.19 11.15 -12.28
C LEU A 192 -1.41 11.15 -13.81
N THR A 193 -0.72 10.27 -14.53
CA THR A 193 -0.91 10.13 -15.96
C THR A 193 -2.33 9.69 -16.31
N ASP A 194 -2.86 8.72 -15.56
CA ASP A 194 -4.23 8.23 -15.76
C ASP A 194 -5.26 9.31 -15.39
N LEU A 195 -5.08 9.97 -14.26
CA LEU A 195 -5.96 11.06 -13.82
C LEU A 195 -6.01 12.22 -14.83
N LYS A 196 -4.87 12.59 -15.43
CA LYS A 196 -4.82 13.61 -16.51
C LYS A 196 -5.64 13.22 -17.74
N LYS A 197 -5.80 11.92 -17.99
CA LYS A 197 -6.64 11.38 -19.07
C LYS A 197 -8.08 11.12 -18.65
N GLY A 198 -8.45 11.41 -17.38
CA GLY A 198 -9.77 11.15 -16.84
C GLY A 198 -9.99 9.69 -16.43
N TYR A 199 -8.91 8.91 -16.23
CA TYR A 199 -9.02 7.50 -15.83
C TYR A 199 -8.69 7.32 -14.35
N ILE A 200 -9.41 6.38 -13.73
CA ILE A 200 -9.00 5.72 -12.49
C ILE A 200 -8.99 4.23 -12.77
N ALA A 201 -7.85 3.58 -12.51
CA ALA A 201 -7.70 2.15 -12.71
C ALA A 201 -8.71 1.37 -11.84
N VAL A 202 -9.13 0.19 -12.29
CA VAL A 202 -10.24 -0.59 -11.73
C VAL A 202 -10.12 -0.83 -10.21
N TRP A 203 -8.93 -1.10 -9.72
CA TRP A 203 -8.61 -1.23 -8.28
C TRP A 203 -7.65 -0.15 -7.80
N HIS A 204 -7.79 1.06 -8.35
CA HIS A 204 -7.08 2.27 -7.92
C HIS A 204 -5.57 2.05 -7.87
N ASP A 205 -4.97 2.27 -6.70
CA ASP A 205 -3.55 2.08 -6.44
C ASP A 205 -3.09 0.63 -6.51
N GLU A 206 -3.94 -0.35 -6.16
CA GLU A 206 -3.62 -1.77 -6.26
C GLU A 206 -3.41 -2.21 -7.71
N SER A 207 -4.18 -1.69 -8.67
CA SER A 207 -3.93 -1.91 -10.11
C SER A 207 -2.55 -1.42 -10.52
N HIS A 208 -2.11 -0.27 -10.03
CA HIS A 208 -0.79 0.28 -10.33
C HIS A 208 0.34 -0.52 -9.65
N ILE A 209 0.14 -1.02 -8.42
CA ILE A 209 1.09 -1.93 -7.76
C ILE A 209 1.23 -3.22 -8.55
N ASN A 210 0.14 -3.79 -9.02
CA ASN A 210 0.16 -5.00 -9.84
C ASN A 210 0.89 -4.77 -11.18
N LYS A 211 0.69 -3.62 -11.82
CA LYS A 211 1.45 -3.23 -13.01
C LYS A 211 2.94 -3.07 -12.71
N TYR A 212 3.27 -2.41 -11.59
CA TYR A 212 4.66 -2.28 -11.16
C TYR A 212 5.32 -3.64 -10.96
N PHE A 213 4.63 -4.57 -10.27
CA PHE A 213 5.10 -5.93 -10.06
C PHE A 213 5.26 -6.69 -11.39
N PHE A 214 4.29 -6.59 -12.30
CA PHE A 214 4.34 -7.21 -13.61
C PHE A 214 5.54 -6.73 -14.45
N ASP A 215 5.87 -5.44 -14.38
CA ASP A 215 7.00 -4.83 -15.09
C ASP A 215 8.35 -5.06 -14.39
N LEU A 216 8.33 -5.57 -13.16
CA LEU A 216 9.54 -5.76 -12.37
C LEU A 216 10.37 -6.91 -12.94
N LYS A 217 11.41 -6.59 -13.71
CA LYS A 217 12.32 -7.56 -14.32
C LYS A 217 13.36 -8.15 -13.36
N VAL A 218 13.32 -7.75 -12.09
CA VAL A 218 14.33 -8.10 -11.08
C VAL A 218 13.86 -9.32 -10.29
N ASN A 219 14.60 -10.41 -10.34
CA ASN A 219 14.33 -11.66 -9.59
C ASN A 219 14.62 -11.53 -8.08
N ASN A 220 14.69 -10.32 -7.53
CA ASN A 220 15.05 -10.08 -6.14
C ASN A 220 13.85 -9.53 -5.33
N HIS A 221 12.74 -10.25 -5.39
CA HIS A 221 11.56 -10.00 -4.57
C HIS A 221 11.15 -11.26 -3.81
N PHE A 222 10.46 -11.06 -2.69
CA PHE A 222 9.84 -12.12 -1.91
C PHE A 222 8.33 -11.98 -1.99
N LEU A 223 7.63 -13.09 -2.21
CA LEU A 223 6.18 -13.17 -2.20
C LEU A 223 5.72 -13.76 -0.87
N ALA A 224 5.23 -12.90 0.02
CA ALA A 224 4.55 -13.33 1.23
C ALA A 224 3.24 -14.05 0.87
N GLY A 225 2.97 -15.15 1.56
CA GLY A 225 1.83 -16.02 1.29
C GLY A 225 0.47 -15.36 1.58
N ILE A 226 -0.60 -16.04 1.23
CA ILE A 226 -2.00 -15.57 1.43
C ILE A 226 -2.35 -15.36 2.90
N ASN A 227 -1.61 -15.94 3.82
CA ASN A 227 -1.74 -15.75 5.27
C ASN A 227 -1.33 -14.33 5.76
N TYR A 228 -0.75 -13.52 4.87
CA TYR A 228 -0.52 -12.10 5.09
C TYR A 228 -1.61 -11.21 4.49
N HIS A 229 -2.69 -11.81 3.95
CA HIS A 229 -3.79 -11.06 3.34
C HIS A 229 -5.14 -11.71 3.64
N ILE A 230 -5.53 -11.78 4.92
CA ILE A 230 -6.74 -12.46 5.36
C ILE A 230 -7.84 -11.44 5.69
N PRO A 231 -8.97 -11.39 4.95
CA PRO A 231 -10.13 -10.61 5.39
C PRO A 231 -10.71 -11.16 6.70
N GLU A 232 -11.11 -10.28 7.65
CA GLU A 232 -11.65 -10.66 8.96
C GLU A 232 -12.74 -11.74 8.88
N LYS A 233 -13.67 -11.61 7.92
CA LYS A 233 -14.74 -12.59 7.67
C LYS A 233 -14.25 -14.00 7.27
N GLN A 234 -13.00 -14.13 6.93
CA GLN A 234 -12.36 -15.39 6.54
C GLN A 234 -11.38 -15.90 7.61
N GLU A 235 -11.22 -15.20 8.72
CA GLU A 235 -10.26 -15.54 9.79
C GLU A 235 -10.41 -16.97 10.27
N ASN A 236 -11.66 -17.47 10.35
CA ASN A 236 -11.95 -18.81 10.87
C ASN A 236 -11.97 -19.91 9.79
N LYS A 237 -11.57 -19.61 8.56
CA LYS A 237 -11.43 -20.66 7.54
C LYS A 237 -10.24 -21.58 7.85
N LYS A 238 -10.44 -22.88 7.66
CA LYS A 238 -9.42 -23.92 7.93
C LYS A 238 -8.18 -23.82 7.04
N ASP A 239 -8.28 -23.09 5.93
CA ASP A 239 -7.20 -22.95 4.94
C ASP A 239 -6.00 -22.14 5.47
N PHE A 240 -6.17 -21.41 6.58
CA PHE A 240 -5.10 -20.61 7.18
C PHE A 240 -4.53 -21.29 8.42
N LYS A 241 -3.43 -22.05 8.22
CA LYS A 241 -2.67 -22.64 9.33
C LYS A 241 -2.05 -21.58 10.24
N TYR A 242 -1.55 -20.48 9.63
CA TYR A 242 -1.00 -19.32 10.32
C TYR A 242 -1.75 -18.07 9.88
N LYS A 243 -2.01 -17.16 10.80
CA LYS A 243 -2.80 -15.94 10.55
C LYS A 243 -1.93 -14.73 10.85
N LYS A 244 -1.09 -14.37 9.89
CA LYS A 244 -0.10 -13.30 10.09
C LYS A 244 -0.76 -11.92 10.11
N ILE A 245 -1.49 -11.56 9.05
CA ILE A 245 -2.16 -10.25 8.93
C ILE A 245 -3.63 -10.42 8.58
N ILE A 246 -4.48 -9.84 9.42
CA ILE A 246 -5.94 -9.79 9.22
C ILE A 246 -6.35 -8.36 8.90
N TYR A 247 -7.26 -8.21 7.93
CA TYR A 247 -7.85 -6.93 7.57
C TYR A 247 -9.27 -6.83 8.11
N LEU A 248 -9.44 -5.96 9.10
CA LEU A 248 -10.72 -5.72 9.77
C LEU A 248 -11.78 -5.23 8.77
N ASP A 249 -13.02 -5.64 8.96
CA ASP A 249 -14.12 -5.34 8.04
C ASP A 249 -14.49 -3.86 8.08
N LYS A 250 -14.09 -3.14 7.04
CA LYS A 250 -14.38 -1.72 6.85
C LYS A 250 -15.85 -1.43 6.60
N SER A 251 -16.54 -2.34 5.93
CA SER A 251 -17.95 -2.12 5.53
C SER A 251 -18.87 -2.04 6.73
N LYS A 252 -18.62 -2.86 7.74
CA LYS A 252 -19.39 -2.87 8.99
C LYS A 252 -19.05 -1.69 9.90
N LYS A 253 -17.75 -1.35 10.00
CA LYS A 253 -17.27 -0.35 10.97
C LYS A 253 -17.36 1.09 10.47
N LEU A 254 -17.23 1.33 9.16
CA LEU A 254 -17.10 2.67 8.60
C LEU A 254 -18.30 3.16 7.79
N ASN A 255 -19.24 2.28 7.48
CA ASN A 255 -20.31 2.59 6.49
C ASN A 255 -19.71 3.17 5.17
N MET A 256 -18.54 2.65 4.76
CA MET A 256 -17.60 3.29 3.84
C MET A 256 -18.03 3.22 2.38
N TYR A 257 -18.93 2.30 2.07
CA TYR A 257 -19.45 2.12 0.73
C TYR A 257 -20.88 2.66 0.70
N PRO A 258 -21.11 3.93 0.31
CA PRO A 258 -22.46 4.37 0.00
C PRO A 258 -23.05 3.42 -1.04
N LYS A 259 -24.36 3.16 -0.98
CA LYS A 259 -25.07 2.18 -1.84
C LYS A 259 -24.67 2.29 -3.33
N ASN A 260 -24.19 3.43 -3.78
CA ASN A 260 -23.84 3.76 -5.17
C ASN A 260 -22.36 4.14 -5.35
N TRP A 261 -21.44 3.59 -4.55
CA TRP A 261 -20.01 3.96 -4.68
C TRP A 261 -19.40 3.59 -6.04
N LYS A 262 -19.92 2.56 -6.73
CA LYS A 262 -19.52 2.15 -8.08
C LYS A 262 -19.92 3.16 -9.17
N GLU A 263 -20.84 4.07 -8.86
CA GLU A 263 -21.42 5.02 -9.81
C GLU A 263 -20.73 6.40 -9.80
N LYS A 264 -19.64 6.58 -9.07
CA LYS A 264 -18.97 7.87 -8.97
C LYS A 264 -17.86 8.01 -9.99
N LYS A 265 -17.97 8.98 -10.90
CA LYS A 265 -16.89 9.40 -11.83
C LYS A 265 -16.07 10.54 -11.23
N VAL A 266 -14.76 10.50 -11.46
CA VAL A 266 -13.88 11.64 -11.23
C VAL A 266 -13.73 12.39 -12.53
N LYS A 267 -14.10 13.65 -12.56
CA LYS A 267 -13.74 14.57 -13.64
C LYS A 267 -12.47 15.30 -13.23
N TYR A 268 -11.47 15.18 -14.05
CA TYR A 268 -10.27 16.00 -13.97
C TYR A 268 -10.63 17.45 -14.31
N ILE A 269 -10.30 18.40 -13.43
CA ILE A 269 -10.76 19.76 -13.66
C ILE A 269 -9.65 20.77 -13.87
N HIS A 270 -8.52 20.70 -13.22
CA HIS A 270 -7.53 21.74 -13.45
C HIS A 270 -6.12 21.41 -12.97
N ASN A 271 -5.16 21.94 -13.73
CA ASN A 271 -3.77 22.04 -13.34
C ASN A 271 -3.51 23.49 -12.95
N ALA A 272 -3.66 23.82 -11.67
CA ALA A 272 -3.31 25.14 -11.14
C ALA A 272 -1.91 25.04 -10.53
N GLY A 273 -0.87 25.34 -11.30
CA GLY A 273 0.51 25.26 -10.85
C GLY A 273 0.96 23.81 -10.59
N ASN A 274 1.59 23.56 -9.45
CA ASN A 274 2.08 22.23 -9.04
C ASN A 274 1.05 21.36 -8.32
N GLU A 275 -0.18 21.83 -8.15
CA GLU A 275 -1.27 21.09 -7.51
C GLU A 275 -2.33 20.69 -8.52
N ILE A 276 -2.72 19.41 -8.47
CA ILE A 276 -3.80 18.86 -9.28
C ILE A 276 -5.06 18.95 -8.44
N THR A 277 -6.05 19.71 -8.91
CA THR A 277 -7.36 19.83 -8.29
C THR A 277 -8.34 18.90 -9.01
N TYR A 278 -9.07 18.09 -8.26
CA TYR A 278 -10.07 17.17 -8.79
C TYR A 278 -11.44 17.57 -8.26
N GLU A 279 -12.45 17.58 -9.11
CA GLU A 279 -13.86 17.57 -8.68
C GLU A 279 -14.40 16.15 -8.78
N LEU A 280 -15.07 15.71 -7.74
CA LEU A 280 -15.89 14.51 -7.72
C LEU A 280 -17.17 14.79 -8.50
N ILE A 281 -17.25 14.28 -9.72
CA ILE A 281 -18.46 14.30 -10.51
C ILE A 281 -18.90 12.84 -10.61
N GLN A 282 -20.12 12.54 -10.40
CA GLN A 282 -20.75 11.23 -10.35
C GLN A 282 -20.10 10.15 -11.24
N PHE A 283 -19.94 8.95 -10.69
CA PHE A 283 -19.57 7.76 -11.45
C PHE A 283 -20.84 7.18 -12.09
N TYR A 284 -20.80 6.96 -13.38
CA TYR A 284 -21.76 6.14 -14.09
C TYR A 284 -21.06 4.86 -14.54
N ASP A 285 -21.56 3.70 -14.11
CA ASP A 285 -21.28 2.43 -14.77
C ASP A 285 -21.97 2.44 -16.14
N LYS A 286 -21.21 2.12 -17.17
CA LYS A 286 -21.76 1.58 -18.40
C LYS A 286 -21.63 0.08 -18.36
#